data_a59fbe9ac360f0bf7745f9f25c986a1c
#
_entry.id   a59fbe9ac360f0bf7745f9f25c986a1c
#
_cell.length_a   1.000
_cell.length_b   1.000
_cell.length_c   1.000
_cell.angle_alpha   90.00
_cell.angle_beta   90.00
_cell.angle_gamma   90.00
#
_symmetry.space_group_name_H-M   'P 1'
#
loop_
_entity.id
_entity.type
_entity.pdbx_description
1 polymer ?
#
loop_
_entity_poly.entity_id
_entity_poly.type
_entity_poly.pdbx_seq_one_letter_code
_entity_poly.pdbx_strand_id
1 'polypeptide(L)'
;MNYIEIKIHFSSAEPWKEIFSSFLADAGCESFMDGETDNDLLCYIPTNLYDADNIKNILENHGLDVEIEYETQEIEQQDWNAVWESNYTPVLIADRCYIRAPFHPEMKGVEYEILIEPKMSFGTAHHETTSQMIEYLLEEDLKDKSVLDMGAGTGVLAILAHKRGAHPVTAIDNDEWAYNNNLENIARNNCEDMEVILGDASALKGRKFEVIIANINRNILVNDMPAYAEALLPGGTISSVVSMKTMTWISSSNALPNSALNTSRTKQKTDGAR
;
A
#
# COMPACT_ATOMS: atom_id res chain seq x y z
N MET A 1 21.41 14.46 -7.93
CA MET A 1 21.92 15.84 -7.97
C MET A 1 21.92 16.35 -6.56
N ASN A 2 23.05 16.86 -6.03
CA ASN A 2 23.08 17.40 -4.67
C ASN A 2 22.36 18.73 -4.61
N TYR A 3 21.85 19.08 -3.44
CA TYR A 3 21.18 20.34 -3.16
C TYR A 3 21.89 21.09 -2.04
N ILE A 4 21.81 22.41 -2.07
CA ILE A 4 22.09 23.24 -0.91
C ILE A 4 20.76 23.58 -0.25
N GLU A 5 20.61 23.20 1.01
CA GLU A 5 19.55 23.68 1.89
C GLU A 5 19.95 25.03 2.45
N ILE A 6 19.09 25.98 2.39
CA ILE A 6 19.24 27.30 3.02
C ILE A 6 18.12 27.40 4.05
N LYS A 7 18.49 27.41 5.32
CA LYS A 7 17.60 27.63 6.45
C LYS A 7 17.63 29.10 6.84
N ILE A 8 16.51 29.74 6.80
CA ILE A 8 16.36 31.17 7.01
C ILE A 8 15.43 31.41 8.18
N HIS A 9 15.86 32.23 9.13
CA HIS A 9 15.07 32.69 10.24
C HIS A 9 14.83 34.19 10.13
N PHE A 10 13.55 34.61 10.15
CA PHE A 10 13.13 35.99 10.09
C PHE A 10 12.79 36.49 11.49
N SER A 11 13.06 37.75 11.79
CA SER A 11 12.61 38.41 13.04
C SER A 11 11.06 38.45 13.15
N SER A 12 10.33 38.34 12.03
CA SER A 12 8.89 38.14 11.95
C SER A 12 8.54 37.40 10.64
N ALA A 13 7.54 36.50 10.67
CA ALA A 13 7.21 35.67 9.51
C ALA A 13 6.58 36.44 8.34
N GLU A 14 5.58 37.24 8.64
CA GLU A 14 4.79 37.97 7.66
C GLU A 14 5.24 39.43 7.52
N PRO A 15 5.33 39.96 6.28
CA PRO A 15 5.08 39.30 4.97
C PRO A 15 6.35 38.70 4.35
N TRP A 16 7.41 38.53 5.14
CA TRP A 16 8.76 38.31 4.62
C TRP A 16 8.98 36.96 3.99
N LYS A 17 8.37 35.90 4.50
CA LYS A 17 8.49 34.56 3.91
C LYS A 17 8.09 34.53 2.44
N GLU A 18 6.95 35.13 2.09
CA GLU A 18 6.48 35.17 0.69
C GLU A 18 7.40 36.01 -0.20
N ILE A 19 7.86 37.18 0.32
CA ILE A 19 8.75 38.06 -0.44
C ILE A 19 10.08 37.36 -0.73
N PHE A 20 10.72 36.77 0.28
CA PHE A 20 12.01 36.12 0.11
C PHE A 20 11.89 34.78 -0.66
N SER A 21 10.78 34.06 -0.54
CA SER A 21 10.52 32.92 -1.40
C SER A 21 10.52 33.30 -2.88
N SER A 22 9.96 34.46 -3.24
CA SER A 22 10.00 34.96 -4.62
C SER A 22 11.41 35.31 -5.06
N PHE A 23 12.19 36.02 -4.25
CA PHE A 23 13.56 36.39 -4.59
C PHE A 23 14.48 35.17 -4.74
N LEU A 24 14.31 34.18 -3.87
CA LEU A 24 15.10 32.96 -3.88
C LEU A 24 14.67 32.01 -5.03
N ALA A 25 13.40 32.02 -5.42
CA ALA A 25 12.96 31.30 -6.60
C ALA A 25 13.61 31.87 -7.87
N ASP A 26 13.69 33.20 -7.97
CA ASP A 26 14.40 33.86 -9.10
C ASP A 26 15.91 33.55 -9.09
N ALA A 27 16.48 33.26 -7.91
CA ALA A 27 17.88 32.84 -7.77
C ALA A 27 18.10 31.34 -8.04
N GLY A 28 17.05 30.57 -8.31
CA GLY A 28 17.13 29.15 -8.67
C GLY A 28 16.73 28.16 -7.58
N CYS A 29 16.15 28.62 -6.46
CA CYS A 29 15.55 27.71 -5.48
C CYS A 29 14.29 27.06 -6.07
N GLU A 30 14.20 25.73 -5.99
CA GLU A 30 13.13 24.95 -6.60
C GLU A 30 12.05 24.49 -5.62
N SER A 31 12.36 24.48 -4.31
CA SER A 31 11.45 24.01 -3.28
C SER A 31 11.55 24.86 -2.03
N PHE A 32 10.40 25.09 -1.38
CA PHE A 32 10.26 25.88 -0.17
C PHE A 32 9.41 25.11 0.84
N MET A 33 9.82 25.12 2.10
CA MET A 33 9.12 24.46 3.20
C MET A 33 9.14 25.34 4.45
N ASP A 34 8.14 25.23 5.31
CA ASP A 34 8.19 25.80 6.64
C ASP A 34 9.22 25.05 7.50
N GLY A 35 9.95 25.79 8.34
CA GLY A 35 10.92 25.22 9.26
C GLY A 35 10.30 24.86 10.62
N GLU A 36 11.15 24.82 11.67
CA GLU A 36 10.72 24.40 13.01
C GLU A 36 9.80 25.41 13.70
N THR A 37 9.92 26.68 13.36
CA THR A 37 9.06 27.75 13.88
C THR A 37 8.35 28.46 12.74
N ASP A 38 7.28 29.22 13.07
CA ASP A 38 6.53 30.01 12.09
C ASP A 38 7.42 31.07 11.37
N ASN A 39 8.55 31.44 11.96
CA ASN A 39 9.49 32.39 11.40
C ASN A 39 10.57 31.77 10.51
N ASP A 40 10.60 30.46 10.40
CA ASP A 40 11.61 29.74 9.62
C ASP A 40 11.11 29.42 8.21
N LEU A 41 12.02 29.57 7.24
CA LEU A 41 11.83 29.16 5.87
C LEU A 41 13.03 28.27 5.46
N LEU A 42 12.73 27.11 4.92
CA LEU A 42 13.72 26.24 4.29
C LEU A 42 13.58 26.35 2.78
N CYS A 43 14.67 26.56 2.07
CA CYS A 43 14.66 26.46 0.62
C CYS A 43 15.82 25.62 0.09
N TYR A 44 15.61 25.02 -1.08
CA TYR A 44 16.52 24.07 -1.69
C TYR A 44 16.90 24.51 -3.08
N ILE A 45 18.20 24.61 -3.34
CA ILE A 45 18.76 24.97 -4.64
C ILE A 45 19.71 23.88 -5.13
N PRO A 46 19.62 23.43 -6.39
CA PRO A 46 20.61 22.51 -6.95
C PRO A 46 22.03 23.08 -6.85
N THR A 47 23.01 22.24 -6.44
CA THR A 47 24.40 22.69 -6.25
C THR A 47 25.00 23.34 -7.50
N ASN A 48 24.60 22.92 -8.68
CA ASN A 48 25.07 23.51 -9.94
C ASN A 48 24.47 24.89 -10.27
N LEU A 49 23.40 25.30 -9.57
CA LEU A 49 22.77 26.62 -9.69
C LEU A 49 23.07 27.52 -8.47
N TYR A 50 23.68 26.95 -7.42
CA TYR A 50 23.99 27.70 -6.21
C TYR A 50 25.11 28.70 -6.42
N ASP A 51 24.77 29.96 -6.27
CA ASP A 51 25.72 31.10 -6.24
C ASP A 51 25.68 31.73 -4.85
N ALA A 52 26.71 31.46 -4.05
CA ALA A 52 26.81 31.92 -2.66
C ALA A 52 26.78 33.45 -2.55
N ASP A 53 27.41 34.16 -3.49
CA ASP A 53 27.46 35.63 -3.47
C ASP A 53 26.09 36.23 -3.80
N ASN A 54 25.35 35.61 -4.72
CA ASN A 54 23.99 36.04 -5.06
C ASN A 54 23.03 35.78 -3.90
N ILE A 55 23.05 34.60 -3.30
CA ILE A 55 22.22 34.25 -2.13
C ILE A 55 22.53 35.19 -0.95
N LYS A 56 23.79 35.42 -0.67
CA LYS A 56 24.22 36.35 0.36
C LYS A 56 23.70 37.77 0.09
N ASN A 57 23.79 38.23 -1.13
CA ASN A 57 23.29 39.58 -1.50
C ASN A 57 21.77 39.68 -1.31
N ILE A 58 21.01 38.64 -1.64
CA ILE A 58 19.55 38.60 -1.41
C ILE A 58 19.22 38.65 0.07
N LEU A 59 19.95 37.89 0.90
CA LEU A 59 19.61 37.76 2.33
C LEU A 59 20.22 38.83 3.24
N GLU A 60 21.31 39.48 2.85
CA GLU A 60 21.98 40.52 3.68
C GLU A 60 21.80 41.92 3.14
N ASN A 61 21.66 42.13 1.82
CA ASN A 61 21.64 43.45 1.20
C ASN A 61 20.26 43.84 0.62
N HIS A 62 19.19 43.30 1.15
CA HIS A 62 17.81 43.48 0.65
C HIS A 62 17.21 44.86 0.88
N GLY A 63 17.74 45.67 1.82
CA GLY A 63 17.24 47.01 2.10
C GLY A 63 15.82 47.09 2.71
N LEU A 64 15.31 45.97 3.21
CA LEU A 64 14.01 45.87 3.88
C LEU A 64 14.18 45.92 5.40
N ASP A 65 13.09 46.26 6.13
CA ASP A 65 13.10 46.36 7.58
C ASP A 65 12.79 45.02 8.26
N VAL A 66 13.71 44.07 8.07
CA VAL A 66 13.67 42.72 8.68
C VAL A 66 15.08 42.25 8.97
N GLU A 67 15.26 41.63 10.13
CA GLU A 67 16.52 40.94 10.46
C GLU A 67 16.40 39.48 10.01
N ILE A 68 17.46 39.01 9.36
CA ILE A 68 17.56 37.65 8.80
C ILE A 68 18.81 36.98 9.31
N GLU A 69 18.64 35.79 9.88
CA GLU A 69 19.72 34.86 10.15
C GLU A 69 19.56 33.68 9.19
N TYR A 70 20.65 33.19 8.61
CA TYR A 70 20.59 32.04 7.72
C TYR A 70 21.81 31.14 7.85
N GLU A 71 21.61 29.87 7.57
CA GLU A 71 22.65 28.87 7.44
C GLU A 71 22.47 28.07 6.15
N THR A 72 23.57 27.57 5.60
CA THR A 72 23.54 26.75 4.38
C THR A 72 24.20 25.43 4.65
N GLN A 73 23.58 24.36 4.17
CA GLN A 73 24.12 23.00 4.28
C GLN A 73 24.01 22.29 2.94
N GLU A 74 25.12 21.66 2.50
CA GLU A 74 25.03 20.75 1.37
C GLU A 74 24.34 19.46 1.80
N ILE A 75 23.25 19.13 1.08
CA ILE A 75 22.54 17.87 1.23
C ILE A 75 22.96 16.99 0.07
N GLU A 76 23.66 15.92 0.38
CA GLU A 76 23.92 14.88 -0.59
C GLU A 76 22.58 14.28 -1.05
N GLN A 77 22.47 14.02 -2.34
CA GLN A 77 21.31 13.32 -2.86
C GLN A 77 21.18 12.00 -2.12
N GLN A 78 20.27 11.98 -1.15
CA GLN A 78 19.88 10.74 -0.52
C GLN A 78 19.05 9.97 -1.55
N ASP A 79 19.49 8.78 -1.90
CA ASP A 79 18.66 7.85 -2.67
C ASP A 79 17.51 7.40 -1.77
N TRP A 80 16.44 8.18 -1.78
CA TRP A 80 15.23 7.89 -0.99
C TRP A 80 14.65 6.52 -1.32
N ASN A 81 14.88 6.05 -2.56
CA ASN A 81 14.47 4.71 -2.94
C ASN A 81 15.31 3.67 -2.20
N ALA A 82 16.65 3.84 -2.16
CA ALA A 82 17.53 2.93 -1.44
C ALA A 82 17.25 2.95 0.08
N VAL A 83 16.99 4.13 0.67
CA VAL A 83 16.61 4.26 2.08
C VAL A 83 15.27 3.57 2.35
N TRP A 84 14.29 3.77 1.48
CA TRP A 84 12.99 3.14 1.59
C TRP A 84 13.10 1.61 1.41
N GLU A 85 13.81 1.14 0.39
CA GLU A 85 14.06 -0.28 0.15
C GLU A 85 14.76 -0.96 1.35
N SER A 86 15.71 -0.28 1.99
CA SER A 86 16.41 -0.81 3.17
C SER A 86 15.50 -0.93 4.41
N ASN A 87 14.46 -0.10 4.49
CA ASN A 87 13.48 -0.13 5.58
C ASN A 87 12.26 -1.01 5.30
N TYR A 88 12.07 -1.41 4.03
CA TYR A 88 11.00 -2.32 3.66
C TYR A 88 11.44 -3.76 3.94
N THR A 89 10.78 -4.41 4.89
CA THR A 89 11.15 -5.76 5.34
C THR A 89 10.27 -6.83 4.70
N PRO A 90 10.81 -7.99 4.31
CA PRO A 90 9.99 -9.10 3.85
C PRO A 90 9.19 -9.70 5.02
N VAL A 91 8.08 -10.37 4.72
CA VAL A 91 7.18 -10.95 5.72
C VAL A 91 7.17 -12.47 5.57
N LEU A 92 7.41 -13.20 6.66
CA LEU A 92 7.25 -14.65 6.73
C LEU A 92 6.02 -14.99 7.56
N ILE A 93 5.06 -15.68 6.98
CA ILE A 93 3.79 -16.02 7.62
C ILE A 93 3.72 -17.53 7.84
N ALA A 94 3.41 -17.92 9.08
CA ALA A 94 3.28 -19.33 9.53
C ALA A 94 4.48 -20.21 9.14
N ASP A 95 5.69 -19.66 9.00
CA ASP A 95 6.92 -20.32 8.53
C ASP A 95 6.76 -21.03 7.16
N ARG A 96 5.73 -20.68 6.38
CA ARG A 96 5.34 -21.34 5.13
C ARG A 96 5.27 -20.41 3.93
N CYS A 97 4.78 -19.18 4.12
CA CYS A 97 4.61 -18.21 3.04
C CYS A 97 5.51 -17.00 3.24
N TYR A 98 6.46 -16.81 2.34
CA TYR A 98 7.40 -15.71 2.35
C TYR A 98 7.03 -14.69 1.29
N ILE A 99 6.68 -13.48 1.70
CA ILE A 99 6.33 -12.37 0.83
C ILE A 99 7.48 -11.38 0.84
N ARG A 100 8.01 -11.09 -0.32
CA ARG A 100 9.16 -10.21 -0.48
C ARG A 100 9.04 -9.29 -1.68
N ALA A 101 9.76 -8.18 -1.64
CA ALA A 101 10.01 -7.35 -2.81
C ALA A 101 11.12 -7.96 -3.71
N PRO A 102 11.20 -7.54 -4.99
CA PRO A 102 12.23 -8.03 -5.91
C PRO A 102 13.67 -7.81 -5.46
N PHE A 103 13.93 -6.75 -4.68
CA PHE A 103 15.25 -6.42 -4.13
C PHE A 103 15.63 -7.23 -2.87
N HIS A 104 14.72 -8.00 -2.29
CA HIS A 104 15.04 -8.88 -1.16
C HIS A 104 15.60 -10.22 -1.62
N PRO A 105 16.46 -10.86 -0.82
CA PRO A 105 16.97 -12.19 -1.13
C PRO A 105 15.85 -13.25 -1.10
N GLU A 106 16.03 -14.30 -1.90
CA GLU A 106 15.18 -15.47 -1.85
C GLU A 106 15.35 -16.24 -0.54
N MET A 107 14.26 -16.83 -0.05
CA MET A 107 14.29 -17.69 1.14
C MET A 107 14.10 -19.16 0.74
N LYS A 108 15.13 -19.96 0.97
CA LYS A 108 15.05 -21.41 0.71
C LYS A 108 14.26 -22.13 1.79
N GLY A 109 13.49 -23.12 1.39
CA GLY A 109 12.80 -24.03 2.32
C GLY A 109 11.42 -23.56 2.75
N VAL A 110 10.91 -22.47 2.20
CA VAL A 110 9.50 -22.07 2.37
C VAL A 110 8.60 -22.79 1.36
N GLU A 111 7.36 -23.01 1.74
CA GLU A 111 6.37 -23.70 0.89
C GLU A 111 5.93 -22.80 -0.28
N TYR A 112 5.70 -21.52 0.01
CA TYR A 112 5.31 -20.49 -0.97
C TYR A 112 6.19 -19.27 -0.85
N GLU A 113 6.73 -18.83 -1.97
CA GLU A 113 7.37 -17.51 -2.09
C GLU A 113 6.54 -16.66 -3.05
N ILE A 114 6.25 -15.42 -2.63
CA ILE A 114 5.45 -14.47 -3.40
C ILE A 114 6.24 -13.17 -3.54
N LEU A 115 6.45 -12.76 -4.79
CA LEU A 115 7.08 -11.51 -5.15
C LEU A 115 6.03 -10.40 -5.29
N ILE A 116 6.14 -9.38 -4.48
CA ILE A 116 5.26 -8.20 -4.54
C ILE A 116 6.10 -6.95 -4.77
N GLU A 117 5.83 -6.26 -5.85
CA GLU A 117 6.37 -4.91 -6.06
C GLU A 117 5.64 -3.94 -5.13
N PRO A 118 6.32 -3.40 -4.12
CA PRO A 118 5.69 -2.54 -3.13
C PRO A 118 5.47 -1.15 -3.73
N LYS A 119 4.29 -0.95 -4.29
CA LYS A 119 3.77 0.33 -4.76
C LYS A 119 2.77 0.88 -3.74
N MET A 120 2.09 1.97 -4.09
CA MET A 120 1.07 2.59 -3.23
C MET A 120 -0.25 1.78 -3.16
N SER A 121 -0.22 0.47 -3.47
CA SER A 121 -1.37 -0.43 -3.39
C SER A 121 -1.39 -1.17 -2.05
N PHE A 122 -2.59 -1.41 -1.51
CA PHE A 122 -2.77 -2.21 -0.30
C PHE A 122 -2.46 -3.70 -0.56
N GLY A 123 -2.02 -4.43 0.49
CA GLY A 123 -1.82 -5.89 0.38
C GLY A 123 -0.37 -6.34 0.31
N THR A 124 0.57 -5.58 0.87
CA THR A 124 1.99 -5.97 0.98
C THR A 124 2.26 -6.99 2.10
N ALA A 125 1.21 -7.53 2.71
CA ALA A 125 1.23 -8.47 3.85
C ALA A 125 1.72 -7.90 5.20
N HIS A 126 2.12 -6.63 5.28
CA HIS A 126 2.49 -5.98 6.55
C HIS A 126 1.27 -5.67 7.43
N HIS A 127 0.09 -5.56 6.85
CA HIS A 127 -1.13 -5.34 7.61
C HIS A 127 -1.63 -6.66 8.21
N GLU A 128 -1.99 -6.65 9.48
CA GLU A 128 -2.44 -7.84 10.22
C GLU A 128 -3.60 -8.59 9.53
N THR A 129 -4.54 -7.87 8.90
CA THR A 129 -5.66 -8.49 8.19
C THR A 129 -5.19 -9.31 6.99
N THR A 130 -4.21 -8.83 6.24
CA THR A 130 -3.63 -9.56 5.10
C THR A 130 -2.88 -10.80 5.59
N SER A 131 -2.08 -10.69 6.67
CA SER A 131 -1.39 -11.82 7.26
C SER A 131 -2.37 -12.89 7.76
N GLN A 132 -3.47 -12.51 8.41
CA GLN A 132 -4.52 -13.44 8.85
C GLN A 132 -5.21 -14.14 7.68
N MET A 133 -5.48 -13.41 6.59
CA MET A 133 -6.03 -14.01 5.38
C MET A 133 -5.08 -15.03 4.75
N ILE A 134 -3.78 -14.72 4.74
CA ILE A 134 -2.75 -15.66 4.25
C ILE A 134 -2.70 -16.90 5.13
N GLU A 135 -2.65 -16.76 6.48
CA GLU A 135 -2.69 -17.90 7.41
C GLU A 135 -3.91 -18.80 7.13
N TYR A 136 -5.06 -18.18 6.87
CA TYR A 136 -6.25 -18.94 6.52
C TYR A 136 -6.11 -19.64 5.17
N LEU A 137 -5.73 -18.93 4.14
CA LEU A 137 -5.58 -19.53 2.81
C LEU A 137 -4.57 -20.68 2.82
N LEU A 138 -3.57 -20.68 3.71
CA LEU A 138 -2.63 -21.77 3.91
C LEU A 138 -3.28 -23.04 4.47
N GLU A 139 -4.40 -22.95 5.16
CA GLU A 139 -5.10 -24.10 5.77
C GLU A 139 -6.31 -24.58 4.92
N GLU A 140 -6.86 -23.70 4.07
CA GLU A 140 -8.04 -24.00 3.27
C GLU A 140 -7.67 -24.91 2.09
N ASP A 141 -8.53 -25.85 1.75
CA ASP A 141 -8.39 -26.65 0.52
C ASP A 141 -8.85 -25.81 -0.67
N LEU A 142 -7.88 -25.36 -1.48
CA LEU A 142 -8.13 -24.51 -2.65
C LEU A 142 -7.93 -25.26 -3.98
N LYS A 143 -7.46 -26.49 -3.92
CA LYS A 143 -7.11 -27.23 -5.14
C LYS A 143 -8.33 -27.38 -6.07
N ASP A 144 -8.15 -26.98 -7.32
CA ASP A 144 -9.13 -27.02 -8.40
C ASP A 144 -10.41 -26.21 -8.11
N LYS A 145 -10.40 -25.32 -7.10
CA LYS A 145 -11.54 -24.45 -6.78
C LYS A 145 -11.45 -23.12 -7.52
N SER A 146 -12.63 -22.64 -7.96
CA SER A 146 -12.78 -21.30 -8.50
C SER A 146 -12.73 -20.28 -7.37
N VAL A 147 -11.79 -19.33 -7.46
CA VAL A 147 -11.54 -18.31 -6.41
C VAL A 147 -11.70 -16.90 -6.97
N LEU A 148 -12.39 -16.07 -6.22
CA LEU A 148 -12.45 -14.63 -6.41
C LEU A 148 -11.67 -13.93 -5.29
N ASP A 149 -10.81 -12.99 -5.64
CA ASP A 149 -10.22 -11.99 -4.72
C ASP A 149 -10.80 -10.61 -5.05
N MET A 150 -11.64 -10.09 -4.15
CA MET A 150 -12.35 -8.84 -4.34
C MET A 150 -11.70 -7.72 -3.54
N GLY A 151 -11.30 -6.63 -4.21
CA GLY A 151 -10.41 -5.60 -3.68
C GLY A 151 -9.00 -6.17 -3.54
N ALA A 152 -8.49 -6.75 -4.63
CA ALA A 152 -7.28 -7.56 -4.63
C ALA A 152 -6.00 -6.77 -4.31
N GLY A 153 -5.99 -5.46 -4.50
CA GLY A 153 -4.84 -4.62 -4.22
C GLY A 153 -3.60 -5.08 -4.98
N THR A 154 -2.54 -5.49 -4.26
CA THR A 154 -1.33 -6.06 -4.87
C THR A 154 -1.54 -7.42 -5.53
N GLY A 155 -2.66 -8.08 -5.30
CA GLY A 155 -2.95 -9.44 -5.76
C GLY A 155 -2.35 -10.56 -4.89
N VAL A 156 -1.76 -10.25 -3.75
CA VAL A 156 -1.04 -11.23 -2.91
C VAL A 156 -1.91 -12.42 -2.51
N LEU A 157 -3.19 -12.21 -2.19
CA LEU A 157 -4.11 -13.29 -1.79
C LEU A 157 -4.51 -14.15 -2.99
N ALA A 158 -4.81 -13.52 -4.12
CA ALA A 158 -5.11 -14.21 -5.37
C ALA A 158 -3.92 -15.06 -5.86
N ILE A 159 -2.69 -14.50 -5.81
CA ILE A 159 -1.45 -15.20 -6.17
C ILE A 159 -1.24 -16.41 -5.24
N LEU A 160 -1.46 -16.24 -3.92
CA LEU A 160 -1.36 -17.38 -2.99
C LEU A 160 -2.40 -18.45 -3.31
N ALA A 161 -3.65 -18.06 -3.57
CA ALA A 161 -4.70 -19.02 -3.94
C ALA A 161 -4.32 -19.80 -5.19
N HIS A 162 -3.83 -19.13 -6.23
CA HIS A 162 -3.33 -19.77 -7.45
C HIS A 162 -2.19 -20.74 -7.17
N LYS A 163 -1.16 -20.31 -6.43
CA LYS A 163 -0.02 -21.18 -6.04
C LYS A 163 -0.44 -22.39 -5.22
N ARG A 164 -1.59 -22.32 -4.54
CA ARG A 164 -2.22 -23.45 -3.82
C ARG A 164 -3.11 -24.32 -4.70
N GLY A 165 -3.12 -24.09 -6.01
CA GLY A 165 -3.82 -24.89 -7.00
C GLY A 165 -5.28 -24.49 -7.24
N ALA A 166 -5.70 -23.31 -6.79
CA ALA A 166 -6.99 -22.73 -7.18
C ALA A 166 -7.01 -22.47 -8.69
N HIS A 167 -8.09 -22.84 -9.36
CA HIS A 167 -8.30 -22.57 -10.78
C HIS A 167 -9.78 -22.70 -11.16
N PRO A 168 -10.37 -21.70 -11.86
CA PRO A 168 -9.80 -20.40 -12.20
C PRO A 168 -9.69 -19.45 -10.99
N VAL A 169 -8.77 -18.50 -11.06
CA VAL A 169 -8.65 -17.40 -10.09
C VAL A 169 -8.94 -16.09 -10.79
N THR A 170 -9.84 -15.30 -10.20
CA THR A 170 -10.19 -13.96 -10.68
C THR A 170 -9.87 -12.95 -9.58
N ALA A 171 -9.13 -11.89 -9.92
CA ALA A 171 -8.82 -10.77 -9.06
C ALA A 171 -9.53 -9.51 -9.56
N ILE A 172 -10.24 -8.80 -8.69
CA ILE A 172 -10.98 -7.58 -9.07
C ILE A 172 -10.56 -6.45 -8.13
N ASP A 173 -10.25 -5.29 -8.71
CA ASP A 173 -10.05 -4.06 -7.96
C ASP A 173 -10.63 -2.86 -8.74
N ASN A 174 -11.17 -1.87 -8.04
CA ASN A 174 -11.74 -0.69 -8.66
C ASN A 174 -10.75 0.47 -8.78
N ASP A 175 -9.57 0.34 -8.21
CA ASP A 175 -8.47 1.29 -8.32
C ASP A 175 -7.55 0.90 -9.49
N GLU A 176 -7.34 1.83 -10.44
CA GLU A 176 -6.50 1.60 -11.60
C GLU A 176 -5.03 1.32 -11.24
N TRP A 177 -4.52 1.96 -10.18
CA TRP A 177 -3.16 1.70 -9.69
C TRP A 177 -3.03 0.29 -9.11
N ALA A 178 -4.00 -0.14 -8.32
CA ALA A 178 -4.06 -1.49 -7.77
C ALA A 178 -4.19 -2.53 -8.90
N TYR A 179 -5.06 -2.29 -9.88
CA TYR A 179 -5.20 -3.13 -11.06
C TYR A 179 -3.88 -3.32 -11.83
N ASN A 180 -3.18 -2.23 -12.12
CA ASN A 180 -1.90 -2.28 -12.84
C ASN A 180 -0.81 -2.97 -12.00
N ASN A 181 -0.74 -2.70 -10.70
CA ASN A 181 0.19 -3.35 -9.80
C ASN A 181 -0.09 -4.85 -9.66
N ASN A 182 -1.36 -5.25 -9.66
CA ASN A 182 -1.78 -6.65 -9.64
C ASN A 182 -1.28 -7.39 -10.89
N LEU A 183 -1.48 -6.83 -12.09
CA LEU A 183 -0.99 -7.41 -13.34
C LEU A 183 0.54 -7.64 -13.31
N GLU A 184 1.30 -6.65 -12.82
CA GLU A 184 2.75 -6.79 -12.70
C GLU A 184 3.15 -7.90 -11.72
N ASN A 185 2.49 -7.96 -10.56
CA ASN A 185 2.78 -8.97 -9.54
C ASN A 185 2.40 -10.38 -10.00
N ILE A 186 1.29 -10.54 -10.72
CA ILE A 186 0.88 -11.80 -11.34
C ILE A 186 1.95 -12.30 -12.30
N ALA A 187 2.46 -11.44 -13.19
CA ALA A 187 3.52 -11.77 -14.13
C ALA A 187 4.82 -12.18 -13.41
N ARG A 188 5.21 -11.43 -12.34
CA ARG A 188 6.39 -11.75 -11.52
C ARG A 188 6.32 -13.11 -10.82
N ASN A 189 5.11 -13.59 -10.57
CA ASN A 189 4.85 -14.86 -9.88
C ASN A 189 4.52 -16.03 -10.83
N ASN A 190 4.57 -15.83 -12.15
CA ASN A 190 4.20 -16.79 -13.19
C ASN A 190 2.76 -17.30 -13.03
N CYS A 191 1.82 -16.38 -12.85
CA CYS A 191 0.39 -16.64 -12.64
C CYS A 191 -0.48 -15.98 -13.72
N GLU A 192 0.02 -15.84 -14.96
CA GLU A 192 -0.61 -15.08 -16.05
C GLU A 192 -1.90 -15.70 -16.57
N ASP A 193 -2.24 -16.91 -16.16
CA ASP A 193 -3.51 -17.58 -16.42
C ASP A 193 -4.64 -17.11 -15.49
N MET A 194 -4.35 -16.27 -14.51
CA MET A 194 -5.34 -15.59 -13.68
C MET A 194 -6.03 -14.46 -14.44
N GLU A 195 -7.31 -14.26 -14.18
CA GLU A 195 -8.07 -13.14 -14.73
C GLU A 195 -7.98 -11.93 -13.78
N VAL A 196 -7.61 -10.76 -14.32
CA VAL A 196 -7.63 -9.49 -13.56
C VAL A 196 -8.63 -8.54 -14.19
N ILE A 197 -9.50 -7.93 -13.37
CA ILE A 197 -10.56 -7.05 -13.82
C ILE A 197 -10.46 -5.72 -13.06
N LEU A 198 -10.44 -4.62 -13.82
CA LEU A 198 -10.67 -3.29 -13.26
C LEU A 198 -12.19 -3.09 -13.11
N GLY A 199 -12.68 -3.06 -11.87
CA GLY A 199 -14.12 -2.97 -11.62
C GLY A 199 -14.50 -3.17 -10.16
N ASP A 200 -15.81 -3.14 -9.91
CA ASP A 200 -16.43 -3.33 -8.61
C ASP A 200 -17.33 -4.60 -8.59
N ALA A 201 -18.15 -4.75 -7.55
CA ALA A 201 -19.05 -5.88 -7.39
C ALA A 201 -20.05 -6.07 -8.56
N SER A 202 -20.27 -5.08 -9.42
CA SER A 202 -21.11 -5.21 -10.62
C SER A 202 -20.51 -6.16 -11.66
N ALA A 203 -19.19 -6.32 -11.65
CA ALA A 203 -18.46 -7.27 -12.52
C ALA A 203 -18.76 -8.74 -12.20
N LEU A 204 -19.39 -9.04 -11.06
CA LEU A 204 -19.75 -10.39 -10.62
C LEU A 204 -20.99 -10.94 -11.30
N LYS A 205 -21.75 -10.11 -12.04
CA LYS A 205 -23.01 -10.53 -12.66
C LYS A 205 -22.84 -11.75 -13.57
N GLY A 206 -23.54 -12.83 -13.23
CA GLY A 206 -23.47 -14.09 -13.98
C GLY A 206 -22.27 -14.97 -13.72
N ARG A 207 -21.34 -14.54 -12.86
CA ARG A 207 -20.15 -15.30 -12.44
C ARG A 207 -20.46 -16.13 -11.19
N LYS A 208 -19.72 -17.23 -11.02
CA LYS A 208 -19.88 -18.14 -9.89
C LYS A 208 -18.52 -18.60 -9.37
N PHE A 209 -18.37 -18.63 -8.04
CA PHE A 209 -17.14 -18.99 -7.37
C PHE A 209 -17.40 -19.94 -6.20
N GLU A 210 -16.46 -20.81 -5.91
CA GLU A 210 -16.49 -21.68 -4.74
C GLU A 210 -15.92 -20.98 -3.52
N VAL A 211 -14.94 -20.08 -3.72
CA VAL A 211 -14.34 -19.29 -2.65
C VAL A 211 -14.32 -17.81 -3.07
N ILE A 212 -14.79 -16.93 -2.18
CA ILE A 212 -14.68 -15.48 -2.33
C ILE A 212 -13.85 -14.94 -1.19
N ILE A 213 -12.77 -14.25 -1.52
CA ILE A 213 -11.88 -13.53 -0.62
C ILE A 213 -12.24 -12.05 -0.69
N ALA A 214 -12.44 -11.38 0.45
CA ALA A 214 -12.74 -9.95 0.49
C ALA A 214 -12.06 -9.30 1.69
N ASN A 215 -10.82 -8.86 1.51
CA ASN A 215 -10.06 -8.12 2.54
C ASN A 215 -10.20 -6.61 2.33
N ILE A 216 -11.44 -6.11 2.41
CA ILE A 216 -11.84 -4.75 2.08
C ILE A 216 -12.50 -4.04 3.26
N ASN A 217 -12.77 -2.73 3.08
CA ASN A 217 -13.49 -1.95 4.08
C ASN A 217 -14.85 -2.59 4.43
N ARG A 218 -15.15 -2.66 5.73
CA ARG A 218 -16.38 -3.26 6.26
C ARG A 218 -17.66 -2.71 5.62
N ASN A 219 -17.71 -1.40 5.36
CA ASN A 219 -18.93 -0.79 4.82
C ASN A 219 -19.17 -1.22 3.36
N ILE A 220 -18.09 -1.32 2.59
CA ILE A 220 -18.12 -1.84 1.21
C ILE A 220 -18.52 -3.31 1.24
N LEU A 221 -17.89 -4.12 2.09
CA LEU A 221 -18.19 -5.54 2.24
C LEU A 221 -19.69 -5.76 2.53
N VAL A 222 -20.28 -5.00 3.46
CA VAL A 222 -21.70 -5.13 3.82
C VAL A 222 -22.61 -4.70 2.68
N ASN A 223 -22.26 -3.63 1.98
CA ASN A 223 -23.03 -3.13 0.83
C ASN A 223 -23.05 -4.16 -0.31
N ASP A 224 -21.91 -4.79 -0.59
CA ASP A 224 -21.74 -5.70 -1.73
C ASP A 224 -22.09 -7.15 -1.41
N MET A 225 -22.40 -7.47 -0.14
CA MET A 225 -22.75 -8.82 0.31
C MET A 225 -23.85 -9.49 -0.54
N PRO A 226 -24.90 -8.80 -1.01
CA PRO A 226 -25.90 -9.41 -1.90
C PRO A 226 -25.26 -9.93 -3.22
N ALA A 227 -24.34 -9.17 -3.81
CA ALA A 227 -23.64 -9.58 -5.03
C ALA A 227 -22.74 -10.79 -4.78
N TYR A 228 -22.04 -10.81 -3.65
CA TYR A 228 -21.22 -11.98 -3.26
C TYR A 228 -22.05 -13.22 -3.01
N ALA A 229 -23.18 -13.08 -2.32
CA ALA A 229 -24.09 -14.19 -2.09
C ALA A 229 -24.68 -14.76 -3.40
N GLU A 230 -24.96 -13.88 -4.37
CA GLU A 230 -25.41 -14.31 -5.71
C GLU A 230 -24.26 -14.99 -6.48
N ALA A 231 -23.01 -14.50 -6.36
CA ALA A 231 -21.85 -15.06 -7.05
C ALA A 231 -21.31 -16.34 -6.39
N LEU A 232 -21.69 -16.66 -5.16
CA LEU A 232 -21.20 -17.83 -4.45
C LEU A 232 -21.94 -19.10 -4.91
N LEU A 233 -21.19 -20.16 -5.17
CA LEU A 233 -21.74 -21.50 -5.45
C LEU A 233 -22.33 -22.13 -4.17
N PRO A 234 -23.34 -23.03 -4.29
CA PRO A 234 -23.81 -23.80 -3.15
C PRO A 234 -22.68 -24.57 -2.47
N GLY A 235 -22.53 -24.41 -1.16
CA GLY A 235 -21.41 -25.02 -0.41
C GLY A 235 -20.11 -24.21 -0.46
N GLY A 236 -20.09 -23.08 -1.17
CA GLY A 236 -18.93 -22.19 -1.24
C GLY A 236 -18.72 -21.39 0.04
N THR A 237 -17.58 -20.72 0.12
CA THR A 237 -17.13 -19.97 1.31
C THR A 237 -16.81 -18.53 0.97
N ILE A 238 -17.23 -17.60 1.82
CA ILE A 238 -16.76 -16.20 1.78
C ILE A 238 -15.81 -15.98 2.96
N SER A 239 -14.62 -15.49 2.66
CA SER A 239 -13.58 -15.18 3.63
C SER A 239 -13.35 -13.69 3.72
N SER A 240 -13.53 -13.10 4.90
CA SER A 240 -13.30 -11.67 5.11
C SER A 240 -12.78 -11.38 6.51
N VAL A 241 -12.02 -10.30 6.67
CA VAL A 241 -11.60 -9.78 7.98
C VAL A 241 -12.41 -8.55 8.30
N VAL A 242 -13.26 -8.62 9.33
CA VAL A 242 -14.15 -7.52 9.74
C VAL A 242 -13.50 -6.62 10.79
N SER A 243 -12.57 -7.13 11.57
CA SER A 243 -11.73 -6.38 12.51
C SER A 243 -10.45 -7.17 12.81
N MET A 244 -9.40 -6.49 13.32
CA MET A 244 -8.15 -7.14 13.74
C MET A 244 -8.31 -8.28 14.77
N LYS A 245 -9.46 -8.38 15.42
CA LYS A 245 -9.77 -9.41 16.44
C LYS A 245 -10.73 -10.50 15.96
N THR A 246 -11.36 -10.33 14.81
CA THR A 246 -12.43 -11.23 14.37
C THR A 246 -12.39 -11.47 12.88
N MET A 247 -11.99 -12.66 12.48
CA MET A 247 -12.14 -13.16 11.13
C MET A 247 -13.51 -13.82 11.00
N THR A 248 -14.31 -13.42 10.03
CA THR A 248 -15.65 -13.96 9.84
C THR A 248 -15.67 -14.83 8.58
N TRP A 249 -16.10 -16.08 8.75
CA TRP A 249 -16.33 -17.05 7.69
C TRP A 249 -17.81 -17.18 7.48
N ILE A 250 -18.24 -17.12 6.24
CA ILE A 250 -19.62 -17.35 5.88
C ILE A 250 -19.63 -18.53 4.92
N SER A 251 -20.14 -19.68 5.39
CA SER A 251 -20.36 -20.85 4.53
C SER A 251 -21.83 -20.92 4.12
N SER A 252 -22.12 -21.04 2.84
CA SER A 252 -23.46 -21.31 2.34
C SER A 252 -23.79 -22.80 2.41
N SER A 253 -24.09 -23.31 3.60
CA SER A 253 -24.71 -24.65 3.70
C SER A 253 -26.21 -24.51 3.54
N ASN A 254 -26.72 -24.89 2.34
CA ASN A 254 -28.14 -24.97 1.94
C ASN A 254 -28.98 -23.70 1.94
N ALA A 255 -29.42 -23.31 0.75
CA ALA A 255 -30.53 -22.43 0.42
C ALA A 255 -30.89 -21.37 1.45
N LEU A 256 -30.33 -20.18 1.25
CA LEU A 256 -30.66 -19.00 2.05
C LEU A 256 -32.15 -18.62 1.95
N PRO A 257 -32.90 -18.58 3.05
CA PRO A 257 -33.91 -17.58 3.21
C PRO A 257 -33.23 -16.26 3.65
N ASN A 258 -33.78 -15.14 3.24
CA ASN A 258 -33.30 -13.75 3.32
C ASN A 258 -32.88 -13.20 4.71
N SER A 259 -32.44 -13.98 5.68
CA SER A 259 -32.19 -13.49 7.04
C SER A 259 -31.15 -14.20 7.90
N ALA A 260 -30.32 -15.10 7.36
CA ALA A 260 -29.32 -15.76 8.23
C ALA A 260 -28.02 -16.07 7.47
N LEU A 261 -27.05 -15.18 7.62
CA LEU A 261 -25.64 -15.48 7.47
C LEU A 261 -25.22 -16.34 8.67
N ASN A 262 -25.11 -17.64 8.51
CA ASN A 262 -24.60 -18.52 9.55
C ASN A 262 -23.07 -18.37 9.64
N THR A 263 -22.61 -17.71 10.69
CA THR A 263 -21.20 -17.64 11.05
C THR A 263 -20.75 -18.99 11.63
N SER A 264 -20.05 -19.81 10.88
CA SER A 264 -19.41 -21.00 11.39
C SER A 264 -17.88 -20.89 11.34
N ARG A 265 -17.31 -20.69 12.48
CA ARG A 265 -15.91 -20.54 12.91
C ARG A 265 -15.40 -19.09 13.00
N THR A 266 -15.48 -18.58 14.21
CA THR A 266 -14.66 -17.46 14.66
C THR A 266 -13.39 -18.05 15.28
N LYS A 267 -12.23 -17.92 14.62
CA LYS A 267 -10.95 -18.10 15.32
C LYS A 267 -10.66 -16.80 16.06
N GLN A 268 -10.82 -16.78 17.36
CA GLN A 268 -10.25 -15.75 18.21
C GLN A 268 -8.77 -16.08 18.43
N LYS A 269 -7.89 -15.15 18.08
CA LYS A 269 -6.50 -15.19 18.53
C LYS A 269 -6.55 -14.92 20.05
N THR A 270 -6.42 -15.94 20.86
CA THR A 270 -6.15 -15.76 22.30
C THR A 270 -4.73 -15.23 22.38
N ASP A 271 -4.56 -14.01 22.89
CA ASP A 271 -3.27 -13.48 23.30
C ASP A 271 -2.63 -14.46 24.28
N GLY A 272 -1.69 -15.26 23.77
CA GLY A 272 -0.77 -16.01 24.58
C GLY A 272 0.24 -15.04 25.18
N ALA A 273 -0.12 -14.50 26.36
CA ALA A 273 0.88 -13.88 27.22
C ALA A 273 1.93 -14.93 27.61
N ARG A 274 3.17 -14.72 27.11
CA ARG A 274 4.41 -15.06 27.85
C ARG A 274 5.56 -14.22 27.34
#